data_16ba740ae2e5f99defd5bf2a0cf18064
#
_entry.id   16ba740ae2e5f99defd5bf2a0cf18064
#
_cell.length_a   1.000
_cell.length_b   1.000
_cell.length_c   1.000
_cell.angle_alpha   90.00
_cell.angle_beta   90.00
_cell.angle_gamma   90.00
#
_symmetry.space_group_name_H-M   'P 1'
#
loop_
_entity.id
_entity.type
_entity.pdbx_description
1 polymer ?
#
loop_
_entity_poly.entity_id
_entity_poly.type
_entity_poly.pdbx_seq_one_letter_code
_entity_poly.pdbx_strand_id
1 'polypeptide(L)'
;MIKNIVFDIGNVLVRFQPDEAMREIGIEENKIAALAHATYENPVWVELDRGVIPENEIIDEMVKVAPQYEADIRRFFKEGKAFVVKAFDYAADWIKELKSRGYKVYLLSNYPKDYFELHTHSELSFVSLVDGKVISAMVGMIKPDAGIYQCLFDKYDLNPKECVFIDDRPENIEGGRKLGMEGIVFTDYETGKKKLERMLSEK
;
A
#
# COMPACT_ATOMS: atom_id res chain seq x y z
N MET A 1 18.79 16.14 8.96
CA MET A 1 17.50 16.88 8.84
C MET A 1 16.64 16.19 7.78
N ILE A 2 15.40 15.89 8.10
CA ILE A 2 14.45 15.24 7.17
C ILE A 2 14.09 16.21 6.04
N LYS A 3 14.13 15.72 4.80
CA LYS A 3 13.74 16.43 3.57
C LYS A 3 12.67 15.67 2.78
N ASN A 4 12.63 14.35 2.95
CA ASN A 4 11.81 13.45 2.15
C ASN A 4 10.84 12.68 3.06
N ILE A 5 9.55 12.76 2.76
CA ILE A 5 8.50 12.01 3.43
C ILE A 5 8.08 10.88 2.50
N VAL A 6 8.18 9.65 2.96
CA VAL A 6 7.81 8.47 2.20
C VAL A 6 6.57 7.85 2.85
N PHE A 7 5.49 7.70 2.11
CA PHE A 7 4.26 7.07 2.59
C PHE A 7 4.07 5.69 1.99
N ASP A 8 3.60 4.75 2.80
CA ASP A 8 2.80 3.65 2.28
C ASP A 8 1.43 4.17 1.81
N ILE A 9 0.72 3.37 1.04
CA ILE A 9 -0.63 3.67 0.56
C ILE A 9 -1.67 2.98 1.44
N GLY A 10 -1.62 1.65 1.55
CA GLY A 10 -2.59 0.85 2.28
C GLY A 10 -2.63 1.19 3.77
N ASN A 11 -3.81 1.39 4.33
CA ASN A 11 -4.08 1.75 5.73
C ASN A 11 -3.33 3.01 6.25
N VAL A 12 -2.66 3.75 5.35
CA VAL A 12 -2.02 5.04 5.64
C VAL A 12 -2.71 6.18 4.89
N LEU A 13 -2.86 6.07 3.57
CA LEU A 13 -3.53 7.06 2.73
C LEU A 13 -4.88 6.57 2.20
N VAL A 14 -5.09 5.26 2.17
CA VAL A 14 -6.37 4.63 1.84
C VAL A 14 -6.69 3.54 2.87
N ARG A 15 -7.96 3.28 3.11
CA ARG A 15 -8.42 2.09 3.83
C ARG A 15 -8.43 0.92 2.86
N PHE A 16 -7.84 -0.21 3.24
CA PHE A 16 -8.02 -1.49 2.57
C PHE A 16 -9.28 -2.17 3.13
N GLN A 17 -10.26 -2.45 2.27
CA GLN A 17 -11.61 -2.87 2.66
C GLN A 17 -12.17 -3.99 1.76
N PRO A 18 -11.52 -5.16 1.66
CA PRO A 18 -11.93 -6.24 0.77
C PRO A 18 -13.30 -6.84 1.11
N ASP A 19 -13.69 -6.87 2.38
CA ASP A 19 -15.02 -7.35 2.79
C ASP A 19 -16.12 -6.45 2.25
N GLU A 20 -15.94 -5.14 2.35
CA GLU A 20 -16.87 -4.16 1.78
C GLU A 20 -16.94 -4.31 0.26
N ALA A 21 -15.81 -4.56 -0.39
CA ALA A 21 -15.77 -4.83 -1.83
C ALA A 21 -16.56 -6.09 -2.20
N MET A 22 -16.47 -7.16 -1.39
CA MET A 22 -17.27 -8.36 -1.58
C MET A 22 -18.77 -8.09 -1.42
N ARG A 23 -19.17 -7.28 -0.43
CA ARG A 23 -20.57 -6.85 -0.22
C ARG A 23 -21.08 -6.02 -1.40
N GLU A 24 -20.26 -5.07 -1.87
CA GLU A 24 -20.62 -4.18 -2.99
C GLU A 24 -20.92 -4.93 -4.27
N ILE A 25 -20.21 -6.01 -4.54
CA ILE A 25 -20.49 -6.88 -5.70
C ILE A 25 -21.56 -7.95 -5.41
N GLY A 26 -22.23 -7.90 -4.23
CA GLY A 26 -23.36 -8.79 -3.89
C GLY A 26 -22.96 -10.21 -3.49
N ILE A 27 -21.79 -10.40 -2.89
CA ILE A 27 -21.44 -11.67 -2.24
C ILE A 27 -22.20 -11.77 -0.92
N GLU A 28 -22.76 -12.95 -0.66
CA GLU A 28 -23.52 -13.24 0.55
C GLU A 28 -22.66 -13.18 1.80
N GLU A 29 -23.15 -12.54 2.87
CA GLU A 29 -22.41 -12.31 4.12
C GLU A 29 -21.81 -13.57 4.74
N ASN A 30 -22.55 -14.69 4.68
CA ASN A 30 -22.11 -15.98 5.20
C ASN A 30 -20.92 -16.61 4.44
N LYS A 31 -20.55 -16.08 3.27
CA LYS A 31 -19.40 -16.53 2.47
C LYS A 31 -18.17 -15.69 2.70
N ILE A 32 -18.29 -14.44 3.17
CA ILE A 32 -17.20 -13.45 3.22
C ILE A 32 -16.00 -13.99 4.01
N ALA A 33 -16.22 -14.55 5.20
CA ALA A 33 -15.12 -15.08 6.00
C ALA A 33 -14.33 -16.21 5.30
N ALA A 34 -15.02 -17.10 4.59
CA ALA A 34 -14.36 -18.18 3.85
C ALA A 34 -13.60 -17.63 2.64
N LEU A 35 -14.15 -16.62 1.97
CA LEU A 35 -13.51 -15.94 0.84
C LEU A 35 -12.32 -15.11 1.30
N ALA A 36 -12.40 -14.41 2.43
CA ALA A 36 -11.30 -13.68 3.05
C ALA A 36 -10.12 -14.61 3.28
N HIS A 37 -10.36 -15.77 3.93
CA HIS A 37 -9.34 -16.77 4.18
C HIS A 37 -8.72 -17.34 2.90
N ALA A 38 -9.52 -17.54 1.85
CA ALA A 38 -9.03 -18.06 0.57
C ALA A 38 -8.29 -17.01 -0.26
N THR A 39 -8.55 -15.72 -0.06
CA THR A 39 -8.03 -14.62 -0.88
C THR A 39 -7.01 -13.75 -0.13
N TYR A 40 -7.41 -12.61 0.40
CA TYR A 40 -6.48 -11.59 0.92
C TYR A 40 -5.83 -11.96 2.28
N GLU A 41 -6.35 -12.93 3.03
CA GLU A 41 -5.68 -13.53 4.19
C GLU A 41 -4.76 -14.71 3.82
N ASN A 42 -4.85 -15.19 2.59
CA ASN A 42 -3.99 -16.28 2.12
C ASN A 42 -2.56 -15.75 1.88
N PRO A 43 -1.53 -16.44 2.38
CA PRO A 43 -0.13 -16.03 2.15
C PRO A 43 0.24 -15.84 0.68
N VAL A 44 -0.45 -16.49 -0.25
CA VAL A 44 -0.21 -16.34 -1.70
C VAL A 44 -0.58 -14.93 -2.22
N TRP A 45 -1.39 -14.15 -1.49
CA TRP A 45 -1.73 -12.77 -1.83
C TRP A 45 -0.49 -11.89 -2.05
N VAL A 46 0.57 -12.14 -1.31
CA VAL A 46 1.83 -11.39 -1.43
C VAL A 46 2.44 -11.47 -2.83
N GLU A 47 2.15 -12.53 -3.58
CA GLU A 47 2.65 -12.69 -4.95
C GLU A 47 1.92 -11.79 -5.95
N LEU A 48 0.66 -11.37 -5.65
CA LEU A 48 0.00 -10.28 -6.39
C LEU A 48 0.75 -8.97 -6.20
N ASP A 49 1.12 -8.67 -4.95
CA ASP A 49 1.90 -7.47 -4.61
C ASP A 49 3.29 -7.51 -5.24
N ARG A 50 3.90 -8.69 -5.38
CA ARG A 50 5.19 -8.86 -6.04
C ARG A 50 5.10 -8.67 -7.56
N GLY A 51 3.98 -9.12 -8.18
CA GLY A 51 3.69 -8.91 -9.60
C GLY A 51 4.58 -9.70 -10.57
N VAL A 52 5.21 -10.79 -10.14
CA VAL A 52 6.06 -11.66 -10.97
C VAL A 52 5.28 -12.84 -11.54
N ILE A 53 4.34 -13.38 -10.75
CA ILE A 53 3.46 -14.47 -11.16
C ILE A 53 2.19 -13.88 -11.79
N PRO A 54 1.68 -14.43 -12.90
CA PRO A 54 0.42 -13.98 -13.49
C PRO A 54 -0.76 -14.09 -12.51
N GLU A 55 -1.62 -13.06 -12.48
CA GLU A 55 -2.76 -12.98 -11.55
C GLU A 55 -3.64 -14.23 -11.59
N ASN A 56 -3.92 -14.78 -12.78
CA ASN A 56 -4.76 -15.98 -12.93
C ASN A 56 -4.15 -17.22 -12.26
N GLU A 57 -2.83 -17.38 -12.26
CA GLU A 57 -2.16 -18.50 -11.57
C GLU A 57 -2.29 -18.37 -10.06
N ILE A 58 -2.20 -17.14 -9.54
CA ILE A 58 -2.39 -16.85 -8.11
C ILE A 58 -3.85 -17.11 -7.71
N ILE A 59 -4.82 -16.69 -8.54
CA ILE A 59 -6.24 -16.97 -8.32
C ILE A 59 -6.51 -18.47 -8.31
N ASP A 60 -5.87 -19.24 -9.19
CA ASP A 60 -6.02 -20.70 -9.23
C ASP A 60 -5.51 -21.37 -7.94
N GLU A 61 -4.42 -20.85 -7.32
CA GLU A 61 -3.96 -21.31 -5.99
C GLU A 61 -4.98 -20.96 -4.89
N MET A 62 -5.59 -19.78 -4.93
CA MET A 62 -6.63 -19.37 -3.99
C MET A 62 -7.89 -20.24 -4.12
N VAL A 63 -8.29 -20.58 -5.34
CA VAL A 63 -9.42 -21.47 -5.61
C VAL A 63 -9.21 -22.86 -4.99
N LYS A 64 -7.98 -23.37 -4.94
CA LYS A 64 -7.70 -24.67 -4.30
C LYS A 64 -8.01 -24.68 -2.79
N VAL A 65 -7.97 -23.51 -2.13
CA VAL A 65 -8.29 -23.38 -0.70
C VAL A 65 -9.81 -23.49 -0.45
N ALA A 66 -10.62 -22.96 -1.36
CA ALA A 66 -12.08 -22.96 -1.26
C ALA A 66 -12.74 -23.24 -2.61
N PRO A 67 -12.58 -24.45 -3.19
CA PRO A 67 -13.04 -24.75 -4.55
C PRO A 67 -14.55 -24.63 -4.74
N GLN A 68 -15.32 -24.80 -3.66
CA GLN A 68 -16.78 -24.61 -3.67
C GLN A 68 -17.19 -23.14 -3.93
N TYR A 69 -16.27 -22.19 -3.78
CA TYR A 69 -16.48 -20.76 -4.00
C TYR A 69 -15.70 -20.22 -5.20
N GLU A 70 -15.26 -21.07 -6.13
CA GLU A 70 -14.47 -20.63 -7.30
C GLU A 70 -15.11 -19.46 -8.05
N ALA A 71 -16.43 -19.53 -8.30
CA ALA A 71 -17.13 -18.47 -9.02
C ALA A 71 -17.09 -17.12 -8.24
N ASP A 72 -17.27 -17.16 -6.92
CA ASP A 72 -17.23 -15.97 -6.06
C ASP A 72 -15.81 -15.40 -5.97
N ILE A 73 -14.78 -16.26 -5.87
CA ILE A 73 -13.35 -15.85 -5.87
C ILE A 73 -13.02 -15.13 -7.18
N ARG A 74 -13.30 -15.76 -8.34
CA ARG A 74 -13.01 -15.14 -9.64
C ARG A 74 -13.79 -13.85 -9.85
N ARG A 75 -15.04 -13.79 -9.36
CA ARG A 75 -15.85 -12.58 -9.41
C ARG A 75 -15.27 -11.47 -8.56
N PHE A 76 -14.73 -11.76 -7.36
CA PHE A 76 -14.06 -10.78 -6.51
C PHE A 76 -12.86 -10.14 -7.22
N PHE A 77 -12.01 -10.93 -7.88
CA PHE A 77 -10.88 -10.41 -8.65
C PHE A 77 -11.30 -9.62 -9.89
N LYS A 78 -12.41 -9.99 -10.52
CA LYS A 78 -12.90 -9.30 -11.72
C LYS A 78 -13.63 -7.99 -11.41
N GLU A 79 -14.55 -8.01 -10.46
CA GLU A 79 -15.49 -6.93 -10.17
C GLU A 79 -15.14 -6.19 -8.86
N GLY A 80 -14.76 -6.92 -7.81
CA GLY A 80 -14.50 -6.38 -6.47
C GLY A 80 -13.25 -5.53 -6.40
N LYS A 81 -12.26 -5.77 -7.26
CA LYS A 81 -11.00 -5.02 -7.22
C LYS A 81 -11.16 -3.50 -7.27
N ALA A 82 -12.22 -2.99 -7.87
CA ALA A 82 -12.48 -1.55 -7.92
C ALA A 82 -12.85 -0.95 -6.55
N PHE A 83 -13.30 -1.75 -5.61
CA PHE A 83 -13.87 -1.34 -4.32
C PHE A 83 -13.01 -1.70 -3.11
N VAL A 84 -11.87 -2.42 -3.32
CA VAL A 84 -11.03 -2.90 -2.21
C VAL A 84 -10.30 -1.80 -1.45
N VAL A 85 -10.29 -0.58 -1.96
CA VAL A 85 -9.69 0.57 -1.27
C VAL A 85 -10.64 1.77 -1.28
N LYS A 86 -10.51 2.60 -0.23
CA LYS A 86 -11.18 3.89 -0.11
C LYS A 86 -10.21 4.93 0.41
N ALA A 87 -10.03 6.03 -0.31
CA ALA A 87 -9.16 7.12 0.13
C ALA A 87 -9.63 7.70 1.47
N PHE A 88 -8.68 8.00 2.35
CA PHE A 88 -8.98 8.81 3.53
C PHE A 88 -9.09 10.28 3.13
N ASP A 89 -10.03 10.99 3.71
CA ASP A 89 -10.30 12.40 3.41
C ASP A 89 -9.07 13.31 3.59
N TYR A 90 -8.19 12.97 4.54
CA TYR A 90 -6.97 13.73 4.82
C TYR A 90 -5.84 13.49 3.81
N ALA A 91 -5.87 12.41 3.01
CA ALA A 91 -4.71 11.94 2.26
C ALA A 91 -4.11 13.00 1.33
N ALA A 92 -4.94 13.58 0.47
CA ALA A 92 -4.49 14.61 -0.48
C ALA A 92 -4.04 15.90 0.23
N ASP A 93 -4.75 16.31 1.27
CA ASP A 93 -4.46 17.55 1.97
C ASP A 93 -3.21 17.45 2.83
N TRP A 94 -2.93 16.29 3.43
CA TRP A 94 -1.67 16.05 4.15
C TRP A 94 -0.47 16.14 3.21
N ILE A 95 -0.56 15.53 2.03
CA ILE A 95 0.50 15.62 1.01
C ILE A 95 0.72 17.08 0.57
N LYS A 96 -0.36 17.82 0.27
CA LYS A 96 -0.25 19.25 -0.12
C LYS A 96 0.37 20.11 0.99
N GLU A 97 -0.04 19.89 2.25
CA GLU A 97 0.52 20.57 3.42
C GLU A 97 2.04 20.37 3.50
N LEU A 98 2.50 19.12 3.45
CA LEU A 98 3.94 18.81 3.51
C LEU A 98 4.71 19.45 2.35
N LYS A 99 4.18 19.37 1.14
CA LYS A 99 4.79 19.99 -0.05
C LYS A 99 4.83 21.51 0.04
N SER A 100 3.81 22.16 0.59
CA SER A 100 3.80 23.61 0.80
C SER A 100 4.89 24.09 1.76
N ARG A 101 5.35 23.22 2.64
CA ARG A 101 6.45 23.43 3.60
C ARG A 101 7.83 23.10 3.00
N GLY A 102 7.90 22.68 1.74
CA GLY A 102 9.14 22.41 1.02
C GLY A 102 9.63 20.95 1.14
N TYR A 103 8.89 20.06 1.77
CA TYR A 103 9.23 18.63 1.79
C TYR A 103 8.93 17.97 0.45
N LYS A 104 9.76 17.00 0.07
CA LYS A 104 9.46 16.09 -1.03
C LYS A 104 8.65 14.91 -0.51
N VAL A 105 7.67 14.47 -1.28
CA VAL A 105 6.75 13.39 -0.90
C VAL A 105 6.84 12.25 -1.90
N TYR A 106 7.04 11.05 -1.40
CA TYR A 106 7.16 9.83 -2.20
C TYR A 106 6.20 8.75 -1.69
N LEU A 107 5.88 7.79 -2.57
CA LEU A 107 5.13 6.59 -2.20
C LEU A 107 6.02 5.35 -2.32
N LEU A 108 5.93 4.45 -1.35
CA LEU A 108 6.58 3.14 -1.34
C LEU A 108 5.59 2.10 -0.86
N SER A 109 4.98 1.33 -1.77
CA SER A 109 3.85 0.48 -1.44
C SER A 109 3.92 -0.90 -2.07
N ASN A 110 3.53 -1.92 -1.28
CA ASN A 110 3.17 -3.22 -1.79
C ASN A 110 1.77 -3.12 -2.40
N TYR A 111 1.68 -3.24 -3.72
CA TYR A 111 0.43 -3.00 -4.43
C TYR A 111 0.42 -3.73 -5.77
N PRO A 112 -0.63 -4.51 -6.10
CA PRO A 112 -0.74 -5.18 -7.40
C PRO A 112 -0.84 -4.14 -8.53
N LYS A 113 -0.19 -4.41 -9.66
CA LYS A 113 -0.07 -3.46 -10.77
C LYS A 113 -1.43 -3.01 -11.31
N ASP A 114 -2.29 -3.96 -11.68
CA ASP A 114 -3.58 -3.66 -12.30
C ASP A 114 -4.53 -2.93 -11.34
N TYR A 115 -4.44 -3.22 -10.04
CA TYR A 115 -5.18 -2.51 -8.99
C TYR A 115 -4.68 -1.08 -8.87
N PHE A 116 -3.36 -0.89 -8.84
CA PHE A 116 -2.78 0.45 -8.76
C PHE A 116 -3.19 1.32 -9.96
N GLU A 117 -3.07 0.78 -11.18
CA GLU A 117 -3.47 1.47 -12.41
C GLU A 117 -4.96 1.83 -12.38
N LEU A 118 -5.84 0.89 -12.00
CA LEU A 118 -7.27 1.13 -11.86
C LEU A 118 -7.57 2.25 -10.84
N HIS A 119 -6.98 2.16 -9.67
CA HIS A 119 -7.28 3.07 -8.56
C HIS A 119 -6.70 4.48 -8.76
N THR A 120 -5.67 4.68 -9.59
CA THR A 120 -5.16 6.02 -9.92
C THR A 120 -6.20 6.90 -10.61
N HIS A 121 -7.21 6.31 -11.23
CA HIS A 121 -8.33 7.02 -11.86
C HIS A 121 -9.49 7.29 -10.89
N SER A 122 -9.40 6.86 -9.64
CA SER A 122 -10.44 6.99 -8.61
C SER A 122 -9.84 7.36 -7.24
N GLU A 123 -9.66 6.37 -6.37
CA GLU A 123 -9.28 6.55 -4.96
C GLU A 123 -7.84 7.03 -4.75
N LEU A 124 -6.94 6.82 -5.70
CA LEU A 124 -5.54 7.26 -5.61
C LEU A 124 -5.27 8.58 -6.36
N SER A 125 -6.23 9.48 -6.47
CA SER A 125 -6.07 10.77 -7.18
C SER A 125 -4.89 11.61 -6.63
N PHE A 126 -4.54 11.44 -5.35
CA PHE A 126 -3.39 12.08 -4.71
C PHE A 126 -2.02 11.62 -5.27
N VAL A 127 -1.96 10.54 -6.03
CA VAL A 127 -0.72 10.08 -6.71
C VAL A 127 -0.17 11.14 -7.66
N SER A 128 -1.01 12.00 -8.22
CA SER A 128 -0.59 13.13 -9.05
C SER A 128 0.13 14.24 -8.28
N LEU A 129 0.04 14.26 -6.95
CA LEU A 129 0.62 15.29 -6.09
C LEU A 129 2.04 14.96 -5.62
N VAL A 130 2.47 13.69 -5.67
CA VAL A 130 3.76 13.25 -5.13
C VAL A 130 4.91 13.50 -6.09
N ASP A 131 6.13 13.58 -5.55
CA ASP A 131 7.36 13.79 -6.33
C ASP A 131 7.85 12.49 -6.98
N GLY A 132 7.45 11.34 -6.43
CA GLY A 132 7.77 10.05 -7.02
C GLY A 132 7.15 8.86 -6.30
N LYS A 133 7.29 7.68 -6.92
CA LYS A 133 6.73 6.44 -6.35
C LYS A 133 7.50 5.20 -6.77
N VAL A 134 7.51 4.21 -5.88
CA VAL A 134 7.89 2.82 -6.16
C VAL A 134 6.73 1.92 -5.72
N ILE A 135 6.21 1.14 -6.65
CA ILE A 135 5.12 0.19 -6.47
C ILE A 135 5.70 -1.21 -6.69
N SER A 136 5.52 -2.08 -5.74
CA SER A 136 6.15 -3.41 -5.69
C SER A 136 5.98 -4.22 -6.97
N ALA A 137 4.76 -4.34 -7.49
CA ALA A 137 4.48 -5.11 -8.69
C ALA A 137 5.09 -4.52 -9.98
N MET A 138 5.53 -3.25 -9.96
CA MET A 138 6.22 -2.62 -11.10
C MET A 138 7.72 -2.88 -11.09
N VAL A 139 8.28 -3.35 -9.96
CA VAL A 139 9.72 -3.58 -9.78
C VAL A 139 10.05 -5.03 -9.38
N GLY A 140 9.03 -5.88 -9.16
CA GLY A 140 9.19 -7.28 -8.76
C GLY A 140 9.74 -7.49 -7.35
N MET A 141 9.68 -6.47 -6.50
CA MET A 141 10.22 -6.47 -5.14
C MET A 141 9.17 -5.98 -4.16
N ILE A 142 9.16 -6.52 -2.94
CA ILE A 142 8.18 -6.17 -1.89
C ILE A 142 8.87 -5.67 -0.61
N LYS A 143 8.19 -4.83 0.17
CA LYS A 143 8.54 -4.56 1.56
C LYS A 143 8.29 -5.83 2.39
N PRO A 144 9.13 -6.15 3.39
CA PRO A 144 10.25 -5.38 3.92
C PRO A 144 11.62 -5.71 3.29
N ASP A 145 11.70 -6.32 2.10
CA ASP A 145 12.96 -6.66 1.45
C ASP A 145 13.76 -5.39 1.13
N ALA A 146 15.08 -5.43 1.39
CA ALA A 146 15.95 -4.25 1.21
C ALA A 146 15.93 -3.68 -0.22
N GLY A 147 15.71 -4.53 -1.21
CA GLY A 147 15.74 -4.16 -2.63
C GLY A 147 14.74 -3.08 -3.02
N ILE A 148 13.51 -3.11 -2.45
CA ILE A 148 12.49 -2.12 -2.82
C ILE A 148 12.82 -0.72 -2.28
N TYR A 149 13.43 -0.62 -1.08
CA TYR A 149 13.88 0.65 -0.51
C TYR A 149 15.07 1.18 -1.31
N GLN A 150 16.04 0.31 -1.65
CA GLN A 150 17.18 0.70 -2.47
C GLN A 150 16.72 1.20 -3.85
N CYS A 151 15.73 0.55 -4.45
CA CYS A 151 15.10 1.00 -5.70
C CYS A 151 14.53 2.43 -5.57
N LEU A 152 13.90 2.77 -4.43
CA LEU A 152 13.42 4.13 -4.17
C LEU A 152 14.58 5.13 -4.08
N PHE A 153 15.64 4.78 -3.33
CA PHE A 153 16.79 5.66 -3.14
C PHE A 153 17.51 5.92 -4.47
N ASP A 154 17.80 4.88 -5.23
CA ASP A 154 18.53 4.99 -6.50
C ASP A 154 17.71 5.75 -7.56
N LYS A 155 16.40 5.49 -7.61
CA LYS A 155 15.52 6.11 -8.62
C LYS A 155 15.38 7.61 -8.46
N TYR A 156 15.43 8.11 -7.21
CA TYR A 156 15.18 9.52 -6.90
C TYR A 156 16.37 10.22 -6.25
N ASP A 157 17.56 9.59 -6.24
CA ASP A 157 18.79 10.11 -5.63
C ASP A 157 18.57 10.54 -4.17
N LEU A 158 17.96 9.66 -3.37
CA LEU A 158 17.61 9.95 -1.99
C LEU A 158 18.70 9.48 -1.02
N ASN A 159 19.05 10.36 -0.08
CA ASN A 159 19.83 9.96 1.08
C ASN A 159 18.89 9.36 2.14
N PRO A 160 19.00 8.07 2.50
CA PRO A 160 18.15 7.44 3.50
C PRO A 160 18.03 8.20 4.82
N LYS A 161 19.14 8.81 5.28
CA LYS A 161 19.19 9.61 6.53
C LYS A 161 18.38 10.91 6.48
N GLU A 162 17.91 11.30 5.31
CA GLU A 162 17.06 12.46 5.09
C GLU A 162 15.60 12.06 4.82
N CYS A 163 15.28 10.75 4.95
CA CYS A 163 13.97 10.17 4.69
C CYS A 163 13.30 9.72 5.98
N VAL A 164 12.00 9.99 6.10
CA VAL A 164 11.13 9.34 7.09
C VAL A 164 10.06 8.53 6.37
N PHE A 165 9.92 7.25 6.75
CA PHE A 165 8.94 6.34 6.19
C PHE A 165 7.76 6.19 7.15
N ILE A 166 6.54 6.24 6.63
CA ILE A 166 5.27 6.13 7.36
C ILE A 166 4.52 4.94 6.78
N ASP A 167 4.33 3.90 7.60
CA ASP A 167 3.76 2.62 7.19
C ASP A 167 3.03 2.00 8.39
N ASP A 168 1.92 1.30 8.19
CA ASP A 168 1.13 0.68 9.26
C ASP A 168 1.78 -0.61 9.79
N ARG A 169 2.73 -1.22 9.03
CA ARG A 169 3.37 -2.47 9.39
C ARG A 169 4.76 -2.23 10.02
N PRO A 170 4.95 -2.64 11.29
CA PRO A 170 6.25 -2.46 11.97
C PRO A 170 7.43 -3.08 11.24
N GLU A 171 7.24 -4.24 10.58
CA GLU A 171 8.29 -4.92 9.83
C GLU A 171 8.76 -4.11 8.62
N ASN A 172 7.88 -3.36 7.96
CA ASN A 172 8.25 -2.48 6.87
C ASN A 172 9.08 -1.29 7.38
N ILE A 173 8.67 -0.70 8.51
CA ILE A 173 9.43 0.37 9.16
C ILE A 173 10.83 -0.12 9.54
N GLU A 174 10.94 -1.32 10.10
CA GLU A 174 12.24 -1.90 10.47
C GLU A 174 13.11 -2.18 9.23
N GLY A 175 12.50 -2.60 8.11
CA GLY A 175 13.19 -2.74 6.83
C GLY A 175 13.85 -1.43 6.38
N GLY A 176 13.13 -0.31 6.44
CA GLY A 176 13.66 1.02 6.10
C GLY A 176 14.74 1.49 7.08
N ARG A 177 14.55 1.24 8.39
CA ARG A 177 15.53 1.61 9.44
C ARG A 177 16.88 0.92 9.26
N LYS A 178 16.91 -0.35 8.87
CA LYS A 178 18.15 -1.08 8.58
C LYS A 178 18.97 -0.43 7.47
N LEU A 179 18.33 0.36 6.62
CA LEU A 179 18.97 1.09 5.53
C LEU A 179 19.21 2.59 5.86
N GLY A 180 18.89 3.00 7.08
CA GLY A 180 19.18 4.34 7.60
C GLY A 180 18.05 5.36 7.50
N MET A 181 16.84 4.94 7.13
CA MET A 181 15.65 5.81 7.21
C MET A 181 15.20 5.98 8.66
N GLU A 182 14.59 7.12 8.94
CA GLU A 182 13.69 7.23 10.10
C GLU A 182 12.35 6.59 9.76
N GLY A 183 11.55 6.23 10.79
CA GLY A 183 10.28 5.54 10.54
C GLY A 183 9.22 5.77 11.59
N ILE A 184 7.98 5.85 11.14
CA ILE A 184 6.77 5.99 11.97
C ILE A 184 5.85 4.81 11.69
N VAL A 185 5.63 3.96 12.69
CA VAL A 185 4.53 2.99 12.65
C VAL A 185 3.22 3.77 12.78
N PHE A 186 2.46 3.76 11.69
CA PHE A 186 1.19 4.48 11.57
C PHE A 186 0.06 3.68 12.22
N THR A 187 -0.72 4.33 13.06
CA THR A 187 -1.90 3.74 13.70
C THR A 187 -3.19 4.48 13.35
N ASP A 188 -3.07 5.81 13.27
CA ASP A 188 -4.13 6.74 12.89
C ASP A 188 -3.52 8.08 12.47
N TYR A 189 -4.31 8.91 11.81
CA TYR A 189 -3.85 10.19 11.25
C TYR A 189 -3.32 11.15 12.31
N GLU A 190 -4.06 11.34 13.41
CA GLU A 190 -3.69 12.32 14.45
C GLU A 190 -2.37 11.95 15.12
N THR A 191 -2.23 10.67 15.48
CA THR A 191 -1.01 10.14 16.10
C THR A 191 0.16 10.17 15.11
N GLY A 192 -0.05 9.75 13.88
CA GLY A 192 0.97 9.73 12.83
C GLY A 192 1.47 11.13 12.50
N LYS A 193 0.55 12.08 12.31
CA LYS A 193 0.86 13.48 12.05
C LYS A 193 1.66 14.10 13.21
N LYS A 194 1.23 13.88 14.46
CA LYS A 194 1.93 14.39 15.65
C LYS A 194 3.36 13.85 15.78
N LYS A 195 3.56 12.56 15.50
CA LYS A 195 4.90 11.95 15.49
C LYS A 195 5.78 12.58 14.41
N LEU A 196 5.24 12.74 13.20
CA LEU A 196 5.94 13.37 12.08
C LEU A 196 6.35 14.82 12.44
N GLU A 197 5.42 15.64 12.94
CA GLU A 197 5.70 17.03 13.32
C GLU A 197 6.83 17.14 14.34
N ARG A 198 6.88 16.25 15.34
CA ARG A 198 7.98 16.19 16.30
C ARG A 198 9.30 15.95 15.58
N MET A 199 9.40 14.96 14.70
CA MET A 199 10.62 14.63 13.96
C MET A 199 11.07 15.77 13.04
N LEU A 200 10.12 16.51 12.44
CA LEU A 200 10.42 17.64 11.58
C LEU A 200 10.85 18.90 12.33
N SER A 201 10.51 19.01 13.62
CA SER A 201 10.89 20.14 14.49
C SER A 201 12.23 19.94 15.21
N GLU A 202 12.71 18.71 15.34
CA GLU A 202 14.02 18.39 15.90
C GLU A 202 15.09 18.73 14.85
N LYS A 203 15.80 19.88 15.11
CA LYS A 203 16.87 20.40 14.23
C LYS A 203 18.21 19.75 14.55
#